data_ef76bffc80dac05e5a81422dcdc9ae71
#
_entry.id   ef76bffc80dac05e5a81422dcdc9ae71
#
_cell.length_a   1.000
_cell.length_b   1.000
_cell.length_c   1.000
_cell.angle_alpha   90.00
_cell.angle_beta   90.00
_cell.angle_gamma   90.00
#
_symmetry.space_group_name_H-M   'P 1'
#
loop_
_entity.id
_entity.type
_entity.pdbx_description
1 polymer ?
#
loop_
_entity_poly.entity_id
_entity_poly.type
_entity_poly.pdbx_seq_one_letter_code
_entity_poly.pdbx_strand_id
1 'polypeptide(L)'
;MAKVHGPGYSALSKGRYSSIGEQYFLTFNLARPQTGLTEPELLAAVRREWVRLGEARHWEVRTAVVMPDHLHLLVRLRAETEVGDVIRLFKGHLAAVLRPHRLNWQRSFYDHRLRHGEDAFPVFRYIFLNPYRAGLLAAGESWPGYFCDAEDWEWFRTLTDEGTPFPEWLELR
;
A
#
# COMPACT_ATOMS: atom_id res chain seq x y z
N MET A 1 -6.12 33.04 20.22
CA MET A 1 -6.59 32.40 18.97
C MET A 1 -6.55 30.88 19.14
N ALA A 2 -7.70 30.26 19.33
CA ALA A 2 -7.80 28.82 19.57
C ALA A 2 -7.73 28.08 18.23
N LYS A 3 -6.81 27.10 18.14
CA LYS A 3 -6.75 26.17 17.00
C LYS A 3 -7.93 25.22 17.08
N VAL A 4 -8.85 25.36 16.15
CA VAL A 4 -9.95 24.42 15.94
C VAL A 4 -9.34 23.10 15.44
N HIS A 5 -9.26 22.11 16.32
CA HIS A 5 -8.99 20.73 15.93
C HIS A 5 -10.29 20.16 15.36
N GLY A 6 -10.33 19.92 14.06
CA GLY A 6 -11.46 19.21 13.43
C GLY A 6 -11.60 17.79 14.00
N PRO A 7 -12.82 17.27 14.17
CA PRO A 7 -13.08 15.92 14.68
C PRO A 7 -12.84 14.91 13.56
N GLY A 8 -11.59 14.42 13.41
CA GLY A 8 -11.32 13.67 12.21
C GLY A 8 -10.84 12.24 12.39
N TYR A 9 -9.90 11.95 13.23
CA TYR A 9 -9.18 10.66 13.13
C TYR A 9 -9.52 9.61 14.20
N SER A 10 -9.91 10.01 15.39
CA SER A 10 -10.22 9.05 16.48
C SER A 10 -11.63 8.46 16.45
N ALA A 11 -12.55 9.07 15.72
CA ALA A 11 -13.93 8.56 15.59
C ALA A 11 -14.07 7.45 14.52
N LEU A 12 -13.12 7.31 13.61
CA LEU A 12 -13.14 6.33 12.52
C LEU A 12 -12.59 4.96 12.92
N SER A 13 -11.91 4.84 14.06
CA SER A 13 -11.23 3.62 14.49
C SER A 13 -12.03 2.75 15.47
N LYS A 14 -13.23 3.15 15.91
CA LYS A 14 -14.04 2.35 16.81
C LYS A 14 -15.00 1.44 16.04
N GLY A 15 -14.74 0.13 16.09
CA GLY A 15 -15.75 -0.90 15.81
C GLY A 15 -15.91 -1.31 14.35
N ARG A 16 -14.84 -1.33 13.55
CA ARG A 16 -14.88 -1.92 12.21
C ARG A 16 -14.47 -3.39 12.26
N TYR A 17 -15.39 -4.26 12.64
CA TYR A 17 -15.25 -5.67 12.30
C TYR A 17 -15.24 -5.76 10.76
N SER A 18 -14.14 -6.22 10.22
CA SER A 18 -13.98 -6.44 8.79
C SER A 18 -14.27 -7.88 8.49
N SER A 19 -15.19 -8.12 7.57
CA SER A 19 -15.55 -9.47 7.14
C SER A 19 -14.48 -10.03 6.20
N ILE A 20 -14.40 -11.37 6.16
CA ILE A 20 -13.56 -12.07 5.16
C ILE A 20 -13.95 -11.61 3.75
N GLY A 21 -12.94 -11.32 2.94
CA GLY A 21 -13.12 -10.89 1.55
C GLY A 21 -13.20 -9.37 1.36
N GLU A 22 -13.37 -8.59 2.43
CA GLU A 22 -13.33 -7.13 2.32
C GLU A 22 -11.96 -6.64 1.83
N GLN A 23 -11.97 -5.61 1.01
CA GLN A 23 -10.79 -5.04 0.40
C GLN A 23 -10.49 -3.66 0.96
N TYR A 24 -9.21 -3.40 1.20
CA TYR A 24 -8.73 -2.12 1.72
C TYR A 24 -7.56 -1.61 0.89
N PHE A 25 -7.68 -0.36 0.45
CA PHE A 25 -6.54 0.41 -0.03
C PHE A 25 -5.89 1.09 1.17
N LEU A 26 -4.61 0.80 1.39
CA LEU A 26 -3.83 1.24 2.55
C LEU A 26 -2.65 2.11 2.12
N THR A 27 -2.34 3.14 2.89
CA THR A 27 -1.12 3.94 2.73
C THR A 27 -0.38 4.06 4.05
N PHE A 28 0.89 3.72 4.05
CA PHE A 28 1.79 3.89 5.20
C PHE A 28 2.94 4.81 4.84
N ASN A 29 3.12 5.88 5.61
CA ASN A 29 4.20 6.84 5.39
C ASN A 29 5.28 6.67 6.46
N LEU A 30 6.54 6.92 6.07
CA LEU A 30 7.58 7.19 7.04
C LEU A 30 7.36 8.54 7.72
N ALA A 31 7.93 8.73 8.90
CA ALA A 31 7.98 10.04 9.55
C ALA A 31 8.79 11.00 8.68
N ARG A 32 8.27 12.19 8.45
CA ARG A 32 8.96 13.18 7.59
C ARG A 32 10.17 13.80 8.29
N PRO A 33 11.24 14.11 7.58
CA PRO A 33 11.48 13.98 6.13
C PRO A 33 12.20 12.68 5.71
N GLN A 34 11.89 11.54 6.32
CA GLN A 34 12.62 10.28 6.11
C GLN A 34 12.31 9.64 4.75
N THR A 35 13.34 9.08 4.12
CA THR A 35 13.26 8.26 2.90
C THR A 35 14.21 7.07 3.02
N GLY A 36 14.02 6.02 2.19
CA GLY A 36 14.91 4.86 2.18
C GLY A 36 14.22 3.50 2.08
N LEU A 37 12.88 3.42 2.04
CA LEU A 37 12.16 2.15 1.95
C LEU A 37 12.51 1.33 0.70
N THR A 38 13.05 1.96 -0.33
CA THR A 38 13.46 1.32 -1.59
C THR A 38 14.89 0.75 -1.56
N GLU A 39 15.61 0.93 -0.47
CA GLU A 39 16.87 0.22 -0.24
C GLU A 39 16.62 -1.29 -0.33
N PRO A 40 17.47 -2.07 -1.03
CA PRO A 40 17.22 -3.48 -1.33
C PRO A 40 16.87 -4.33 -0.11
N GLU A 41 17.54 -4.09 1.02
CA GLU A 41 17.30 -4.82 2.27
C GLU A 41 15.92 -4.49 2.85
N LEU A 42 15.51 -3.22 2.86
CA LEU A 42 14.23 -2.76 3.39
C LEU A 42 13.09 -3.19 2.48
N LEU A 43 13.27 -3.08 1.17
CA LEU A 43 12.31 -3.58 0.18
C LEU A 43 12.06 -5.08 0.34
N ALA A 44 13.12 -5.85 0.51
CA ALA A 44 13.03 -7.29 0.76
C ALA A 44 12.31 -7.59 2.10
N ALA A 45 12.58 -6.80 3.15
CA ALA A 45 11.92 -6.95 4.44
C ALA A 45 10.42 -6.65 4.36
N VAL A 46 10.03 -5.58 3.68
CA VAL A 46 8.62 -5.25 3.44
C VAL A 46 7.92 -6.39 2.71
N ARG A 47 8.53 -6.94 1.65
CA ARG A 47 7.98 -8.08 0.90
C ARG A 47 7.84 -9.33 1.76
N ARG A 48 8.84 -9.69 2.53
CA ARG A 48 8.77 -10.84 3.46
C ARG A 48 7.63 -10.68 4.45
N GLU A 49 7.42 -9.48 4.97
CA GLU A 49 6.39 -9.25 5.97
C GLU A 49 4.98 -9.38 5.41
N TRP A 50 4.70 -8.83 4.23
CA TRP A 50 3.35 -9.02 3.65
C TRP A 50 3.09 -10.47 3.25
N VAL A 51 4.12 -11.23 2.78
CA VAL A 51 4.01 -12.67 2.51
C VAL A 51 3.72 -13.43 3.79
N ARG A 52 4.47 -13.16 4.87
CA ARG A 52 4.28 -13.78 6.19
C ARG A 52 2.84 -13.60 6.72
N LEU A 53 2.29 -12.40 6.59
CA LEU A 53 0.90 -12.15 6.99
C LEU A 53 -0.11 -12.84 6.06
N GLY A 54 0.24 -13.03 4.80
CA GLY A 54 -0.53 -13.82 3.84
C GLY A 54 -0.57 -15.31 4.21
N GLU A 55 0.58 -15.90 4.50
CA GLU A 55 0.71 -17.29 4.97
C GLU A 55 -0.03 -17.53 6.29
N ALA A 56 0.00 -16.54 7.19
CA ALA A 56 -0.77 -16.52 8.43
C ALA A 56 -2.28 -16.28 8.20
N ARG A 57 -2.74 -16.15 6.96
CA ARG A 57 -4.12 -15.93 6.56
C ARG A 57 -4.78 -14.69 7.14
N HIS A 58 -4.01 -13.64 7.41
CA HIS A 58 -4.57 -12.35 7.81
C HIS A 58 -5.11 -11.59 6.60
N TRP A 59 -4.31 -11.53 5.53
CA TRP A 59 -4.66 -10.84 4.29
C TRP A 59 -4.05 -11.50 3.05
N GLU A 60 -4.45 -11.03 1.91
CA GLU A 60 -3.84 -11.25 0.61
C GLU A 60 -3.51 -9.90 0.00
N VAL A 61 -2.26 -9.70 -0.38
CA VAL A 61 -1.86 -8.47 -1.08
C VAL A 61 -2.13 -8.67 -2.57
N ARG A 62 -3.06 -7.90 -3.11
CA ARG A 62 -3.44 -7.94 -4.53
C ARG A 62 -2.46 -7.16 -5.39
N THR A 63 -2.17 -5.92 -5.00
CA THR A 63 -1.15 -5.07 -5.64
C THR A 63 -0.55 -4.14 -4.61
N ALA A 64 0.70 -3.75 -4.80
CA ALA A 64 1.43 -2.86 -3.90
C ALA A 64 2.52 -2.08 -4.63
N VAL A 65 2.89 -0.94 -4.09
CA VAL A 65 4.09 -0.20 -4.49
C VAL A 65 4.81 0.34 -3.26
N VAL A 66 6.09 0.07 -3.18
CA VAL A 66 7.00 0.65 -2.19
C VAL A 66 7.69 1.84 -2.82
N MET A 67 7.45 3.02 -2.28
CA MET A 67 8.06 4.29 -2.65
C MET A 67 9.16 4.64 -1.64
N PRO A 68 10.05 5.60 -1.93
CA PRO A 68 11.15 5.93 -1.01
C PRO A 68 10.71 6.29 0.42
N ASP A 69 9.55 6.94 0.59
CA ASP A 69 9.06 7.47 1.87
C ASP A 69 7.69 6.93 2.31
N HIS A 70 7.07 6.11 1.47
CA HIS A 70 5.76 5.51 1.76
C HIS A 70 5.53 4.23 0.98
N LEU A 71 4.43 3.54 1.30
CA LEU A 71 3.95 2.44 0.49
C LEU A 71 2.43 2.46 0.39
N HIS A 72 1.94 1.95 -0.73
CA HIS A 72 0.53 1.69 -0.97
C HIS A 72 0.30 0.20 -1.16
N LEU A 73 -0.81 -0.31 -0.61
CA LEU A 73 -1.25 -1.69 -0.79
C LEU A 73 -2.75 -1.74 -1.05
N LEU A 74 -3.16 -2.60 -1.95
CA LEU A 74 -4.53 -3.09 -2.01
C LEU A 74 -4.52 -4.52 -1.45
N VAL A 75 -5.24 -4.73 -0.37
CA VAL A 75 -5.30 -6.01 0.33
C VAL A 75 -6.75 -6.53 0.38
N ARG A 76 -6.89 -7.86 0.42
CA ARG A 76 -8.15 -8.54 0.74
C ARG A 76 -7.99 -9.28 2.06
N LEU A 77 -8.89 -9.07 3.01
CA LEU A 77 -8.84 -9.77 4.30
C LEU A 77 -9.20 -11.25 4.14
N ARG A 78 -8.47 -12.10 4.83
CA ARG A 78 -8.64 -13.57 4.82
C ARG A 78 -9.13 -14.13 6.16
N ALA A 79 -9.27 -13.28 7.17
CA ALA A 79 -9.81 -13.62 8.48
C ALA A 79 -10.81 -12.56 8.93
N GLU A 80 -11.72 -12.96 9.83
CA GLU A 80 -12.56 -12.01 10.57
C GLU A 80 -11.69 -11.32 11.62
N THR A 81 -11.22 -10.13 11.28
CA THR A 81 -10.34 -9.33 12.14
C THR A 81 -10.55 -7.85 11.84
N GLU A 82 -10.15 -7.01 12.76
CA GLU A 82 -10.07 -5.59 12.44
C GLU A 82 -8.85 -5.32 11.54
N VAL A 83 -9.04 -4.64 10.43
CA VAL A 83 -7.94 -4.25 9.54
C VAL A 83 -6.83 -3.51 10.30
N GLY A 84 -7.20 -2.72 11.33
CA GLY A 84 -6.26 -2.02 12.20
C GLY A 84 -5.32 -2.95 12.97
N ASP A 85 -5.75 -4.16 13.31
CA ASP A 85 -4.91 -5.15 14.00
C ASP A 85 -3.86 -5.72 13.06
N VAL A 86 -4.25 -6.05 11.83
CA VAL A 86 -3.31 -6.53 10.81
C VAL A 86 -2.28 -5.45 10.48
N ILE A 87 -2.72 -4.19 10.34
CA ILE A 87 -1.84 -3.04 10.14
C ILE A 87 -0.86 -2.86 11.30
N ARG A 88 -1.31 -3.04 12.54
CA ARG A 88 -0.46 -2.93 13.73
C ARG A 88 0.61 -4.03 13.74
N LEU A 89 0.26 -5.26 13.37
CA LEU A 89 1.22 -6.36 13.22
C LEU A 89 2.26 -6.04 12.14
N PHE A 90 1.82 -5.64 10.94
CA PHE A 90 2.69 -5.27 9.82
C PHE A 90 3.68 -4.17 10.20
N LYS A 91 3.18 -3.04 10.71
CA LYS A 91 4.03 -1.92 11.12
C LYS A 91 4.93 -2.27 12.30
N GLY A 92 4.43 -3.06 13.25
CA GLY A 92 5.18 -3.47 14.44
C GLY A 92 6.40 -4.33 14.10
N HIS A 93 6.25 -5.32 13.24
CA HIS A 93 7.34 -6.17 12.80
C HIS A 93 8.37 -5.40 11.98
N LEU A 94 7.92 -4.57 11.06
CA LEU A 94 8.82 -3.73 10.26
C LEU A 94 9.52 -2.64 11.06
N ALA A 95 8.95 -2.19 12.17
CA ALA A 95 9.60 -1.19 13.02
C ALA A 95 10.96 -1.67 13.56
N ALA A 96 11.11 -2.96 13.84
CA ALA A 96 12.39 -3.54 14.26
C ALA A 96 13.45 -3.49 13.15
N VAL A 97 13.03 -3.67 11.89
CA VAL A 97 13.90 -3.62 10.70
C VAL A 97 14.24 -2.17 10.33
N LEU A 98 13.32 -1.24 10.48
CA LEU A 98 13.52 0.17 10.14
C LEU A 98 14.43 0.92 11.13
N ARG A 99 14.43 0.51 12.41
CA ARG A 99 15.16 1.20 13.48
C ARG A 99 16.67 1.31 13.24
N PRO A 100 17.42 0.29 12.78
CA PRO A 100 18.82 0.41 12.45
C PRO A 100 19.12 1.46 11.38
N HIS A 101 18.21 1.67 10.46
CA HIS A 101 18.29 2.66 9.40
C HIS A 101 17.80 4.05 9.82
N ARG A 102 17.47 4.23 11.12
CA ARG A 102 16.89 5.47 11.68
C ARG A 102 15.57 5.88 11.04
N LEU A 103 14.84 4.90 10.51
CA LEU A 103 13.53 5.08 9.90
C LEU A 103 12.43 4.64 10.88
N ASN A 104 11.28 5.31 10.80
CA ASN A 104 10.11 4.92 11.56
C ASN A 104 8.82 5.32 10.81
N TRP A 105 7.76 4.58 11.08
CA TRP A 105 6.44 4.88 10.52
C TRP A 105 5.81 6.11 11.16
N GLN A 106 5.08 6.89 10.37
CA GLN A 106 4.09 7.81 10.95
C GLN A 106 3.11 7.02 11.81
N ARG A 107 2.62 7.66 12.86
CA ARG A 107 1.65 7.03 13.77
C ARG A 107 0.34 6.69 13.08
N SER A 108 -0.16 7.61 12.26
CA SER A 108 -1.35 7.43 11.43
C SER A 108 -1.06 6.60 10.18
N PHE A 109 -2.12 6.14 9.57
CA PHE A 109 -2.15 5.54 8.24
C PHE A 109 -3.45 5.98 7.54
N TYR A 110 -3.49 5.86 6.23
CA TYR A 110 -4.72 6.03 5.46
C TYR A 110 -5.27 4.66 5.12
N ASP A 111 -6.58 4.48 5.30
CA ASP A 111 -7.33 3.32 4.84
C ASP A 111 -8.59 3.76 4.10
N HIS A 112 -8.88 3.08 3.01
CA HIS A 112 -10.13 3.18 2.28
C HIS A 112 -10.66 1.77 1.99
N ARG A 113 -11.83 1.44 2.54
CA ARG A 113 -12.51 0.18 2.26
C ARG A 113 -13.24 0.31 0.93
N LEU A 114 -12.92 -0.58 -0.02
CA LEU A 114 -13.68 -0.70 -1.26
C LEU A 114 -15.06 -1.26 -0.94
N ARG A 115 -16.10 -0.64 -1.48
CA ARG A 115 -17.48 -1.11 -1.33
C ARG A 115 -17.69 -2.37 -2.15
N HIS A 116 -18.70 -3.17 -1.77
CA HIS A 116 -19.06 -4.34 -2.58
C HIS A 116 -19.47 -3.89 -4.00
N GLY A 117 -18.83 -4.48 -5.02
CA GLY A 117 -19.04 -4.10 -6.43
C GLY A 117 -18.30 -2.82 -6.88
N GLU A 118 -17.53 -2.18 -6.01
CA GLU A 118 -16.67 -1.06 -6.42
C GLU A 118 -15.56 -1.55 -7.35
N ASP A 119 -15.35 -0.83 -8.45
CA ASP A 119 -14.29 -1.14 -9.41
C ASP A 119 -12.92 -0.92 -8.76
N ALA A 120 -12.10 -1.97 -8.74
CA ALA A 120 -10.75 -1.90 -8.19
C ALA A 120 -9.72 -1.32 -9.19
N PHE A 121 -10.06 -1.22 -10.48
CA PHE A 121 -9.14 -0.73 -11.51
C PHE A 121 -8.53 0.63 -11.20
N PRO A 122 -9.27 1.65 -10.72
CA PRO A 122 -8.69 2.95 -10.36
C PRO A 122 -7.59 2.84 -9.30
N VAL A 123 -7.74 1.91 -8.33
CA VAL A 123 -6.75 1.67 -7.27
C VAL A 123 -5.52 0.96 -7.83
N PHE A 124 -5.71 -0.08 -8.66
CA PHE A 124 -4.60 -0.76 -9.36
C PHE A 124 -3.79 0.24 -10.18
N ARG A 125 -4.48 1.03 -11.01
CA ARG A 125 -3.83 2.05 -11.85
C ARG A 125 -3.10 3.10 -11.00
N TYR A 126 -3.70 3.55 -9.91
CA TYR A 126 -3.06 4.51 -9.01
C TYR A 126 -1.76 3.96 -8.41
N ILE A 127 -1.79 2.73 -7.89
CA ILE A 127 -0.62 2.05 -7.30
C ILE A 127 0.46 1.86 -8.37
N PHE A 128 0.10 1.37 -9.55
CA PHE A 128 1.03 1.14 -10.66
C PHE A 128 1.71 2.41 -11.16
N LEU A 129 0.95 3.52 -11.26
CA LEU A 129 1.47 4.79 -11.78
C LEU A 129 2.27 5.61 -10.77
N ASN A 130 2.28 5.24 -9.50
CA ASN A 130 2.87 6.05 -8.44
C ASN A 130 4.33 6.43 -8.72
N PRO A 131 5.25 5.50 -9.04
CA PRO A 131 6.65 5.84 -9.30
C PRO A 131 6.85 6.66 -10.59
N TYR A 132 6.04 6.46 -11.61
CA TYR A 132 6.09 7.26 -12.84
C TYR A 132 5.66 8.70 -12.57
N ARG A 133 4.57 8.91 -11.84
CA ARG A 133 4.07 10.24 -11.46
C ARG A 133 5.01 10.98 -10.50
N ALA A 134 5.79 10.23 -9.72
CA ALA A 134 6.84 10.79 -8.87
C ALA A 134 8.12 11.13 -9.65
N GLY A 135 8.18 10.83 -10.96
CA GLY A 135 9.36 11.07 -11.79
C GLY A 135 10.56 10.18 -11.45
N LEU A 136 10.33 9.02 -10.85
CA LEU A 136 11.39 8.11 -10.41
C LEU A 136 11.87 7.16 -11.50
N LEU A 137 11.10 7.00 -12.58
CA LEU A 137 11.48 6.19 -13.74
C LEU A 137 10.78 6.67 -15.01
N ALA A 138 11.32 6.29 -16.16
CA ALA A 138 10.74 6.58 -17.47
C ALA A 138 9.62 5.59 -17.84
N ALA A 139 8.80 5.95 -18.83
CA ALA A 139 7.60 5.20 -19.23
C ALA A 139 7.86 3.72 -19.60
N GLY A 140 9.00 3.40 -20.19
CA GLY A 140 9.35 2.03 -20.59
C GLY A 140 10.09 1.20 -19.53
N GLU A 141 10.23 1.72 -18.30
CA GLU A 141 10.96 1.06 -17.23
C GLU A 141 10.00 0.41 -16.22
N SER A 142 10.46 -0.62 -15.52
CA SER A 142 9.73 -1.26 -14.43
C SER A 142 10.25 -0.83 -13.07
N TRP A 143 9.32 -0.63 -12.11
CA TRP A 143 9.67 -0.23 -10.75
C TRP A 143 9.96 -1.45 -9.87
N PRO A 144 11.18 -1.57 -9.28
CA PRO A 144 11.52 -2.73 -8.45
C PRO A 144 10.66 -2.86 -7.18
N GLY A 145 10.07 -1.77 -6.73
CA GLY A 145 9.15 -1.73 -5.58
C GLY A 145 7.70 -2.07 -5.91
N TYR A 146 7.35 -2.32 -7.18
CA TYR A 146 6.00 -2.72 -7.58
C TYR A 146 5.78 -4.22 -7.40
N PHE A 147 4.57 -4.57 -7.00
CA PHE A 147 4.07 -5.93 -6.88
C PHE A 147 2.63 -6.01 -7.35
N CYS A 148 2.30 -7.09 -8.05
CA CYS A 148 0.93 -7.49 -8.34
C CYS A 148 0.83 -9.01 -8.18
N ASP A 149 -0.25 -9.48 -7.58
CA ASP A 149 -0.54 -10.92 -7.53
C ASP A 149 -0.67 -11.48 -8.95
N ALA A 150 -0.32 -12.74 -9.15
CA ALA A 150 -0.26 -13.34 -10.50
C ALA A 150 -1.63 -13.35 -11.19
N GLU A 151 -2.71 -13.69 -10.47
CA GLU A 151 -4.07 -13.70 -11.02
C GLU A 151 -4.54 -12.29 -11.37
N ASP A 152 -4.31 -11.34 -10.47
CA ASP A 152 -4.63 -9.93 -10.72
C ASP A 152 -3.78 -9.35 -11.85
N TRP A 153 -2.51 -9.76 -11.97
CA TRP A 153 -1.62 -9.31 -13.04
C TRP A 153 -2.07 -9.75 -14.43
N GLU A 154 -2.53 -11.00 -14.57
CA GLU A 154 -3.07 -11.51 -15.85
C GLU A 154 -4.23 -10.64 -16.37
N TRP A 155 -5.09 -10.17 -15.46
CA TRP A 155 -6.15 -9.24 -15.80
C TRP A 155 -5.61 -7.81 -16.02
N PHE A 156 -4.86 -7.25 -15.07
CA PHE A 156 -4.44 -5.85 -15.09
C PHE A 156 -3.51 -5.54 -16.26
N ARG A 157 -2.63 -6.47 -16.60
CA ARG A 157 -1.70 -6.33 -17.74
C ARG A 157 -2.42 -6.09 -19.06
N THR A 158 -3.58 -6.68 -19.27
CA THR A 158 -4.38 -6.46 -20.50
C THR A 158 -4.89 -5.02 -20.64
N LEU A 159 -4.87 -4.26 -19.55
CA LEU A 159 -5.30 -2.86 -19.48
C LEU A 159 -4.10 -1.89 -19.49
N THR A 160 -2.91 -2.37 -19.80
CA THR A 160 -1.67 -1.61 -19.92
C THR A 160 -1.08 -1.75 -21.31
N ASP A 161 -0.06 -0.98 -21.62
CA ASP A 161 0.72 -1.11 -22.86
C ASP A 161 1.84 -2.16 -22.64
N GLU A 162 1.53 -3.42 -22.87
CA GLU A 162 2.44 -4.58 -22.68
C GLU A 162 3.12 -4.64 -21.27
N GLY A 163 2.44 -4.17 -20.25
CA GLY A 163 2.97 -4.11 -18.88
C GLY A 163 3.62 -2.78 -18.50
N THR A 164 3.56 -1.80 -19.39
CA THR A 164 3.96 -0.41 -19.13
C THR A 164 2.74 0.52 -19.15
N PRO A 165 2.80 1.73 -18.57
CA PRO A 165 1.67 2.65 -18.61
C PRO A 165 1.45 3.20 -20.03
N PHE A 166 0.19 3.34 -20.44
CA PHE A 166 -0.14 4.12 -21.63
C PHE A 166 0.37 5.55 -21.49
N PRO A 167 0.90 6.19 -22.55
CA PRO A 167 1.38 7.57 -22.50
C PRO A 167 0.37 8.56 -21.94
N GLU A 168 -0.91 8.45 -22.31
CA GLU A 168 -1.99 9.31 -21.84
C GLU A 168 -2.26 9.20 -20.33
N TRP A 169 -1.86 8.10 -19.67
CA TRP A 169 -1.96 7.97 -18.23
C TRP A 169 -0.92 8.82 -17.49
N LEU A 170 0.18 9.13 -18.15
CA LEU A 170 1.27 9.94 -17.61
C LEU A 170 1.00 11.44 -17.77
N GLU A 171 0.15 11.83 -18.72
CA GLU A 171 -0.25 13.22 -18.97
C GLU A 171 -1.33 13.71 -17.99
N LEU A 172 -2.09 12.79 -17.38
CA LEU A 172 -3.14 13.10 -16.40
C LEU A 172 -2.50 13.43 -15.04
N ARG A 173 -2.37 14.73 -14.73
CA ARG A 173 -1.92 15.25 -13.43
C ARG A 173 -3.06 15.26 -12.40
#